data_14f42c40e47b248ee90ce6db296c48eb
#
_entry.id   14f42c40e47b248ee90ce6db296c48eb
#
_cell.length_a   1.000
_cell.length_b   1.000
_cell.length_c   1.000
_cell.angle_alpha   90.00
_cell.angle_beta   90.00
_cell.angle_gamma   90.00
#
_symmetry.space_group_name_H-M   'P 1'
#
loop_
_entity.id
_entity.type
_entity.pdbx_description
1 polymer ?
#
loop_
_entity_poly.entity_id
_entity_poly.type
_entity_poly.pdbx_seq_one_letter_code
_entity_poly.pdbx_strand_id
1 'polypeptide(L)'
;ALLPWATVLNNVAFGLEMRGVARSEREAIAEKYIGDVGLSGFEHSYPHELSGGMRQRVGLARALSVDADVLLMDEPFSAVDEQTRRKFQEDLLNLVQNENKTFIFVTHSIEEAVYVSDQIAILLPRPSRVSEIIRPSSFRNKGVDNIRRDPEYLDIVDDIWSSLRTYVE
;
A
#
# COMPACT_ATOMS: atom_id res chain seq x y z
N ALA A 1 7.79 9.88 -5.02
CA ALA A 1 7.04 10.71 -5.99
C ALA A 1 7.15 10.11 -7.40
N LEU A 2 6.15 10.34 -8.26
CA LEU A 2 6.19 9.98 -9.68
C LEU A 2 7.06 10.97 -10.45
N LEU A 3 7.60 10.54 -11.58
CA LEU A 3 8.30 11.39 -12.54
C LEU A 3 7.25 12.23 -13.30
N PRO A 4 7.16 13.56 -13.07
CA PRO A 4 6.05 14.35 -13.60
C PRO A 4 6.08 14.54 -15.12
N TRP A 5 7.25 14.34 -15.74
CA TRP A 5 7.46 14.42 -17.19
C TRP A 5 7.30 13.08 -17.91
N ALA A 6 7.06 11.99 -17.20
CA ALA A 6 6.90 10.65 -17.75
C ALA A 6 5.45 10.20 -17.66
N THR A 7 5.00 9.44 -18.66
CA THR A 7 3.68 8.80 -18.65
C THR A 7 3.58 7.74 -17.55
N VAL A 8 2.37 7.23 -17.31
CA VAL A 8 2.14 6.10 -16.39
C VAL A 8 3.01 4.90 -16.78
N LEU A 9 2.99 4.51 -18.07
CA LEU A 9 3.79 3.40 -18.57
C LEU A 9 5.28 3.61 -18.29
N ASN A 10 5.81 4.77 -18.61
CA ASN A 10 7.22 5.08 -18.38
C ASN A 10 7.57 5.20 -16.90
N ASN A 11 6.66 5.67 -16.05
CA ASN A 11 6.86 5.66 -14.60
C ASN A 11 6.99 4.23 -14.08
N VAL A 12 6.09 3.33 -14.49
CA VAL A 12 6.11 1.93 -14.03
C VAL A 12 7.31 1.18 -14.59
N ALA A 13 7.67 1.41 -15.85
CA ALA A 13 8.83 0.78 -16.51
C ALA A 13 10.19 1.33 -16.02
N PHE A 14 10.23 2.46 -15.30
CA PHE A 14 11.46 3.18 -14.99
C PHE A 14 12.51 2.34 -14.27
N GLY A 15 12.11 1.58 -13.26
CA GLY A 15 13.03 0.73 -12.50
C GLY A 15 13.65 -0.39 -13.36
N LEU A 16 12.86 -0.95 -14.28
CA LEU A 16 13.33 -1.96 -15.24
C LEU A 16 14.28 -1.37 -16.28
N GLU A 17 14.02 -0.13 -16.71
CA GLU A 17 14.93 0.61 -17.60
C GLU A 17 16.31 0.81 -16.96
N MET A 18 16.33 1.20 -15.68
CA MET A 18 17.59 1.38 -14.93
C MET A 18 18.36 0.07 -14.74
N ARG A 19 17.67 -1.07 -14.80
CA ARG A 19 18.27 -2.42 -14.79
C ARG A 19 18.69 -2.91 -16.18
N GLY A 20 18.48 -2.12 -17.23
CA GLY A 20 18.85 -2.47 -18.61
C GLY A 20 17.92 -3.47 -19.28
N VAL A 21 16.70 -3.66 -18.78
CA VAL A 21 15.71 -4.54 -19.41
C VAL A 21 15.29 -3.98 -20.77
N ALA A 22 15.19 -4.86 -21.77
CA ALA A 22 14.81 -4.48 -23.13
C ALA A 22 13.45 -3.77 -23.18
N ARG A 23 13.29 -2.81 -24.10
CA ARG A 23 12.09 -1.95 -24.14
C ARG A 23 10.79 -2.73 -24.25
N SER A 24 10.71 -3.71 -25.15
CA SER A 24 9.50 -4.51 -25.33
C SER A 24 9.12 -5.33 -24.08
N GLU A 25 10.12 -5.84 -23.38
CA GLU A 25 9.92 -6.63 -22.16
C GLU A 25 9.48 -5.73 -20.99
N ARG A 26 10.15 -4.60 -20.77
CA ARG A 26 9.79 -3.69 -19.68
C ARG A 26 8.41 -3.04 -19.87
N GLU A 27 8.02 -2.75 -21.13
CA GLU A 27 6.69 -2.24 -21.45
C GLU A 27 5.61 -3.30 -21.16
N ALA A 28 5.82 -4.55 -21.54
CA ALA A 28 4.89 -5.65 -21.26
C ALA A 28 4.73 -5.90 -19.75
N ILE A 29 5.83 -5.87 -18.99
CA ILE A 29 5.79 -5.97 -17.53
C ILE A 29 5.02 -4.79 -16.91
N ALA A 30 5.30 -3.58 -17.38
CA ALA A 30 4.64 -2.37 -16.89
C ALA A 30 3.13 -2.40 -17.18
N GLU A 31 2.71 -2.78 -18.37
CA GLU A 31 1.29 -2.92 -18.75
C GLU A 31 0.57 -3.93 -17.85
N LYS A 32 1.20 -5.08 -17.55
CA LYS A 32 0.64 -6.05 -16.60
C LYS A 32 0.35 -5.40 -15.25
N TYR A 33 1.34 -4.76 -14.62
CA TYR A 33 1.16 -4.16 -13.29
C TYR A 33 0.23 -2.93 -13.31
N ILE A 34 0.15 -2.18 -14.41
CA ILE A 34 -0.87 -1.13 -14.59
C ILE A 34 -2.27 -1.74 -14.58
N GLY A 35 -2.46 -2.87 -15.24
CA GLY A 35 -3.70 -3.64 -15.19
C GLY A 35 -4.03 -4.15 -13.80
N ASP A 36 -3.04 -4.75 -13.11
CA ASP A 36 -3.19 -5.31 -11.75
C ASP A 36 -3.64 -4.25 -10.71
N VAL A 37 -3.23 -3.00 -10.90
CA VAL A 37 -3.68 -1.88 -10.03
C VAL A 37 -4.94 -1.16 -10.56
N GLY A 38 -5.59 -1.68 -11.60
CA GLY A 38 -6.84 -1.15 -12.14
C GLY A 38 -6.70 0.18 -12.89
N LEU A 39 -5.58 0.39 -13.57
CA LEU A 39 -5.28 1.60 -14.36
C LEU A 39 -5.17 1.36 -15.86
N SER A 40 -5.74 0.25 -16.37
CA SER A 40 -5.84 0.00 -17.82
C SER A 40 -6.52 1.17 -18.52
N GLY A 41 -5.95 1.62 -19.63
CA GLY A 41 -6.41 2.78 -20.41
C GLY A 41 -5.77 4.12 -19.99
N PHE A 42 -4.93 4.14 -18.95
CA PHE A 42 -4.20 5.33 -18.49
C PHE A 42 -2.69 5.26 -18.77
N GLU A 43 -2.23 4.31 -19.56
CA GLU A 43 -0.81 4.03 -19.83
C GLU A 43 -0.07 5.28 -20.36
N HIS A 44 -0.76 6.08 -21.18
CA HIS A 44 -0.21 7.28 -21.81
C HIS A 44 -0.50 8.59 -21.07
N SER A 45 -1.26 8.53 -19.98
CA SER A 45 -1.55 9.70 -19.16
C SER A 45 -0.33 10.13 -18.34
N TYR A 46 -0.24 11.43 -18.09
CA TYR A 46 0.77 12.01 -17.21
C TYR A 46 0.27 12.13 -15.76
N PRO A 47 1.16 12.21 -14.76
CA PRO A 47 0.76 12.29 -13.36
C PRO A 47 -0.19 13.44 -13.02
N HIS A 48 -0.13 14.57 -13.72
CA HIS A 48 -1.00 15.73 -13.50
C HIS A 48 -2.44 15.51 -14.00
N GLU A 49 -2.66 14.52 -14.86
CA GLU A 49 -3.99 14.14 -15.38
C GLU A 49 -4.70 13.12 -14.47
N LEU A 50 -4.01 12.62 -13.42
CA LEU A 50 -4.51 11.57 -12.54
C LEU A 50 -5.02 12.13 -11.21
N SER A 51 -6.00 11.45 -10.63
CA SER A 51 -6.39 11.68 -9.22
C SER A 51 -5.28 11.32 -8.24
N GLY A 52 -5.38 11.76 -6.98
CA GLY A 52 -4.43 11.38 -5.92
C GLY A 52 -4.29 9.87 -5.75
N GLY A 53 -5.42 9.17 -5.69
CA GLY A 53 -5.44 7.70 -5.59
C GLY A 53 -4.86 7.00 -6.81
N MET A 54 -5.12 7.50 -8.03
CA MET A 54 -4.51 6.94 -9.23
C MET A 54 -2.99 7.11 -9.21
N ARG A 55 -2.47 8.25 -8.79
CA ARG A 55 -1.01 8.44 -8.64
C ARG A 55 -0.38 7.47 -7.64
N GLN A 56 -1.06 7.17 -6.54
CA GLN A 56 -0.59 6.16 -5.58
C GLN A 56 -0.56 4.76 -6.19
N ARG A 57 -1.59 4.38 -6.94
CA ARG A 57 -1.63 3.11 -7.67
C ARG A 57 -0.50 2.99 -8.71
N VAL A 58 -0.16 4.06 -9.42
CA VAL A 58 1.03 4.09 -10.31
C VAL A 58 2.31 3.88 -9.52
N GLY A 59 2.44 4.49 -8.35
CA GLY A 59 3.58 4.28 -7.45
C GLY A 59 3.73 2.84 -7.00
N LEU A 60 2.60 2.18 -6.69
CA LEU A 60 2.54 0.77 -6.34
C LEU A 60 2.95 -0.12 -7.53
N ALA A 61 2.36 0.09 -8.71
CA ALA A 61 2.71 -0.64 -9.92
C ALA A 61 4.21 -0.54 -10.25
N ARG A 62 4.79 0.66 -10.11
CA ARG A 62 6.23 0.90 -10.28
C ARG A 62 7.08 0.12 -9.27
N ALA A 63 6.64 0.03 -8.01
CA ALA A 63 7.35 -0.72 -6.99
C ALA A 63 7.30 -2.23 -7.24
N LEU A 64 6.17 -2.73 -7.70
CA LEU A 64 5.96 -4.14 -8.01
C LEU A 64 6.70 -4.59 -9.27
N SER A 65 6.77 -3.74 -10.30
CA SER A 65 7.38 -4.07 -11.58
C SER A 65 8.86 -4.46 -11.48
N VAL A 66 9.58 -3.95 -10.49
CA VAL A 66 11.01 -4.25 -10.30
C VAL A 66 11.29 -5.57 -9.59
N ASP A 67 10.27 -6.33 -9.24
CA ASP A 67 10.38 -7.66 -8.62
C ASP A 67 11.27 -7.70 -7.38
N ALA A 68 11.07 -6.76 -6.46
CA ALA A 68 11.77 -6.73 -5.19
C ALA A 68 11.12 -7.67 -4.17
N ASP A 69 11.92 -8.35 -3.34
CA ASP A 69 11.43 -9.25 -2.27
C ASP A 69 10.73 -8.49 -1.13
N VAL A 70 11.12 -7.23 -0.91
CA VAL A 70 10.59 -6.36 0.14
C VAL A 70 10.14 -5.04 -0.45
N LEU A 71 8.88 -4.67 -0.20
CA LEU A 71 8.31 -3.39 -0.60
C LEU A 71 8.03 -2.53 0.63
N LEU A 72 8.54 -1.29 0.58
CA LEU A 72 8.28 -0.28 1.62
C LEU A 72 7.23 0.71 1.11
N MET A 73 6.18 0.91 1.89
CA MET A 73 5.10 1.84 1.58
C MET A 73 4.92 2.82 2.73
N ASP A 74 5.13 4.09 2.44
CA ASP A 74 4.96 5.18 3.39
C ASP A 74 3.60 5.85 3.14
N GLU A 75 2.68 5.70 4.08
CA GLU A 75 1.31 6.23 4.04
C GLU A 75 0.57 5.99 2.70
N PRO A 76 0.45 4.74 2.22
CA PRO A 76 -0.05 4.47 0.86
C PRO A 76 -1.50 4.90 0.63
N PHE A 77 -2.26 5.21 1.68
CA PHE A 77 -3.68 5.59 1.59
C PHE A 77 -3.95 7.07 1.90
N SER A 78 -2.94 7.85 2.28
CA SER A 78 -3.12 9.23 2.78
C SER A 78 -3.71 10.21 1.77
N ALA A 79 -3.43 10.05 0.47
CA ALA A 79 -3.91 10.94 -0.59
C ALA A 79 -5.21 10.45 -1.27
N VAL A 80 -5.92 9.50 -0.65
CA VAL A 80 -7.13 8.88 -1.19
C VAL A 80 -8.35 9.29 -0.35
N ASP A 81 -9.46 9.67 -1.01
CA ASP A 81 -10.72 9.89 -0.32
C ASP A 81 -11.25 8.60 0.34
N GLU A 82 -12.10 8.73 1.35
CA GLU A 82 -12.56 7.62 2.19
C GLU A 82 -13.23 6.48 1.40
N GLN A 83 -14.03 6.82 0.39
CA GLN A 83 -14.73 5.79 -0.40
C GLN A 83 -13.76 5.02 -1.30
N THR A 84 -12.88 5.73 -1.97
CA THR A 84 -11.84 5.15 -2.84
C THR A 84 -10.78 4.41 -2.02
N ARG A 85 -10.48 4.87 -0.79
CA ARG A 85 -9.52 4.26 0.14
C ARG A 85 -9.89 2.82 0.47
N ARG A 86 -11.15 2.55 0.82
CA ARG A 86 -11.63 1.19 1.14
C ARG A 86 -11.39 0.23 -0.01
N LYS A 87 -11.81 0.62 -1.20
CA LYS A 87 -11.58 -0.20 -2.39
C LYS A 87 -10.10 -0.42 -2.66
N PHE A 88 -9.28 0.62 -2.47
CA PHE A 88 -7.84 0.49 -2.68
C PHE A 88 -7.18 -0.43 -1.63
N GLN A 89 -7.65 -0.45 -0.39
CA GLN A 89 -7.21 -1.39 0.64
C GLN A 89 -7.53 -2.83 0.26
N GLU A 90 -8.75 -3.10 -0.22
CA GLU A 90 -9.14 -4.44 -0.71
C GLU A 90 -8.32 -4.87 -1.92
N ASP A 91 -8.19 -4.00 -2.93
CA ASP A 91 -7.39 -4.26 -4.13
C ASP A 91 -5.93 -4.57 -3.77
N LEU A 92 -5.36 -3.80 -2.83
CA LEU A 92 -3.99 -3.99 -2.35
C LEU A 92 -3.84 -5.32 -1.61
N LEU A 93 -4.77 -5.70 -0.73
CA LEU A 93 -4.74 -6.99 -0.03
C LEU A 93 -4.79 -8.16 -1.01
N ASN A 94 -5.68 -8.09 -2.00
CA ASN A 94 -5.78 -9.12 -3.04
C ASN A 94 -4.47 -9.25 -3.81
N LEU A 95 -3.84 -8.14 -4.12
CA LEU A 95 -2.56 -8.11 -4.82
C LEU A 95 -1.44 -8.67 -3.96
N VAL A 96 -1.35 -8.27 -2.67
CA VAL A 96 -0.36 -8.78 -1.71
C VAL A 96 -0.47 -10.29 -1.53
N GLN A 97 -1.69 -10.85 -1.48
CA GLN A 97 -1.91 -12.29 -1.33
C GLN A 97 -1.41 -13.11 -2.53
N ASN A 98 -1.41 -12.52 -3.73
CA ASN A 98 -0.94 -13.16 -4.96
C ASN A 98 0.58 -13.03 -5.17
N GLU A 99 1.22 -12.11 -4.44
CA GLU A 99 2.65 -11.85 -4.53
C GLU A 99 3.37 -12.50 -3.33
N ASN A 100 4.36 -13.34 -3.59
CA ASN A 100 5.17 -13.98 -2.53
C ASN A 100 6.27 -13.02 -2.05
N LYS A 101 5.87 -11.86 -1.50
CA LYS A 101 6.75 -10.75 -1.11
C LYS A 101 6.44 -10.27 0.30
N THR A 102 7.38 -9.57 0.88
CA THR A 102 7.21 -8.89 2.16
C THR A 102 6.82 -7.43 1.92
N PHE A 103 5.71 -7.01 2.52
CA PHE A 103 5.24 -5.63 2.47
C PHE A 103 5.38 -4.98 3.84
N ILE A 104 6.04 -3.83 3.89
CA ILE A 104 6.17 -3.02 5.10
C ILE A 104 5.42 -1.71 4.87
N PHE A 105 4.37 -1.49 5.66
CA PHE A 105 3.55 -0.29 5.63
C PHE A 105 3.90 0.62 6.79
N VAL A 106 4.06 1.90 6.52
CA VAL A 106 4.05 2.94 7.53
C VAL A 106 2.73 3.68 7.43
N THR A 107 1.98 3.75 8.52
CA THR A 107 0.72 4.48 8.59
C THR A 107 0.53 5.07 9.99
N HIS A 108 -0.21 6.15 10.08
CA HIS A 108 -0.71 6.72 11.33
C HIS A 108 -2.13 6.26 11.68
N SER A 109 -2.77 5.49 10.79
CA SER A 109 -4.12 4.93 11.02
C SER A 109 -4.02 3.53 11.63
N ILE A 110 -4.46 3.40 12.89
CA ILE A 110 -4.54 2.13 13.59
C ILE A 110 -5.45 1.15 12.85
N GLU A 111 -6.59 1.63 12.38
CA GLU A 111 -7.57 0.84 11.67
C GLU A 111 -7.00 0.24 10.38
N GLU A 112 -6.20 1.02 9.62
CA GLU A 112 -5.48 0.52 8.46
C GLU A 112 -4.48 -0.56 8.86
N ALA A 113 -3.66 -0.30 9.88
CA ALA A 113 -2.65 -1.25 10.34
C ALA A 113 -3.29 -2.60 10.73
N VAL A 114 -4.38 -2.58 11.51
CA VAL A 114 -5.08 -3.82 11.93
C VAL A 114 -5.71 -4.55 10.75
N TYR A 115 -6.21 -3.80 9.76
CA TYR A 115 -6.88 -4.40 8.60
C TYR A 115 -5.91 -5.06 7.62
N VAL A 116 -4.78 -4.39 7.30
CA VAL A 116 -3.91 -4.82 6.18
C VAL A 116 -2.73 -5.70 6.61
N SER A 117 -2.37 -5.75 7.92
CA SER A 117 -1.11 -6.34 8.35
C SER A 117 -1.26 -7.70 9.03
N ASP A 118 -0.25 -8.55 8.90
CA ASP A 118 -0.08 -9.77 9.70
C ASP A 118 0.64 -9.49 11.03
N GLN A 119 1.43 -8.40 11.06
CA GLN A 119 2.14 -7.94 12.25
C GLN A 119 2.15 -6.41 12.27
N ILE A 120 1.95 -5.84 13.45
CA ILE A 120 1.97 -4.41 13.69
C ILE A 120 3.07 -4.11 14.69
N ALA A 121 4.02 -3.25 14.31
CA ALA A 121 5.03 -2.74 15.22
C ALA A 121 4.65 -1.32 15.66
N ILE A 122 4.46 -1.12 16.96
CA ILE A 122 4.19 0.20 17.54
C ILE A 122 5.52 0.90 17.79
N LEU A 123 5.69 2.07 17.16
CA LEU A 123 6.88 2.91 17.31
C LEU A 123 6.59 4.06 18.27
N LEU A 124 7.43 4.20 19.28
CA LEU A 124 7.38 5.30 20.24
C LEU A 124 8.07 6.56 19.71
N PRO A 125 7.70 7.74 20.26
CA PRO A 125 8.41 8.99 20.00
C PRO A 125 9.85 8.96 20.53
N ARG A 126 10.57 10.04 20.33
CA ARG A 126 12.03 10.14 20.59
C ARG A 126 12.46 9.77 22.01
N PRO A 127 13.49 8.92 22.18
CA PRO A 127 14.20 8.16 21.17
C PRO A 127 13.33 7.04 20.59
N SER A 128 13.19 6.98 19.28
CA SER A 128 12.30 6.02 18.61
C SER A 128 12.73 4.58 18.87
N ARG A 129 11.80 3.76 19.32
CA ARG A 129 11.99 2.33 19.55
C ARG A 129 10.70 1.59 19.32
N VAL A 130 10.79 0.30 19.01
CA VAL A 130 9.63 -0.57 18.96
C VAL A 130 9.18 -0.82 20.40
N SER A 131 7.95 -0.47 20.72
CA SER A 131 7.34 -0.72 22.02
C SER A 131 6.77 -2.11 22.11
N GLU A 132 6.04 -2.49 21.08
CA GLU A 132 5.28 -3.73 21.05
C GLU A 132 5.14 -4.23 19.62
N ILE A 133 5.00 -5.55 19.47
CA ILE A 133 4.64 -6.21 18.20
C ILE A 133 3.35 -6.98 18.42
N ILE A 134 2.29 -6.55 17.75
CA ILE A 134 0.97 -7.16 17.79
C ILE A 134 0.78 -8.01 16.54
N ARG A 135 0.15 -9.17 16.71
CA ARG A 135 -0.25 -10.04 15.61
C ARG A 135 -1.77 -10.15 15.59
N PRO A 136 -2.44 -9.28 14.82
CA PRO A 136 -3.88 -9.36 14.70
C PRO A 136 -4.27 -10.68 14.04
N SER A 137 -5.46 -11.20 14.37
CA SER A 137 -6.04 -12.28 13.59
C SER A 137 -6.25 -11.82 12.15
N SER A 138 -6.16 -12.75 11.21
CA SER A 138 -6.36 -12.40 9.81
C SER A 138 -7.83 -11.99 9.56
N PHE A 139 -8.06 -10.70 9.35
CA PHE A 139 -9.36 -10.16 8.95
C PHE A 139 -9.57 -10.13 7.43
N ARG A 140 -8.57 -10.54 6.65
CA ARG A 140 -8.52 -10.42 5.20
C ARG A 140 -9.71 -11.05 4.47
N ASN A 141 -10.31 -12.07 5.06
CA ASN A 141 -11.44 -12.81 4.45
C ASN A 141 -12.82 -12.23 4.79
N LYS A 142 -12.89 -11.17 5.62
CA LYS A 142 -14.18 -10.68 6.14
C LYS A 142 -14.76 -9.48 5.37
N GLY A 143 -14.00 -8.87 4.46
CA GLY A 143 -14.38 -7.62 3.77
C GLY A 143 -14.42 -6.40 4.71
N VAL A 144 -14.02 -5.23 4.21
CA VAL A 144 -13.85 -4.00 5.04
C VAL A 144 -15.09 -3.61 5.83
N ASP A 145 -16.27 -3.74 5.23
CA ASP A 145 -17.52 -3.31 5.88
C ASP A 145 -17.98 -4.22 7.03
N ASN A 146 -17.62 -5.51 6.97
CA ASN A 146 -17.97 -6.47 8.01
C ASN A 146 -16.98 -6.44 9.19
N ILE A 147 -15.72 -6.15 8.93
CA ILE A 147 -14.67 -6.09 9.94
C ILE A 147 -14.93 -5.00 10.98
N ARG A 148 -15.38 -3.82 10.57
CA ARG A 148 -15.65 -2.70 11.47
C ARG A 148 -16.71 -3.02 12.55
N ARG A 149 -17.42 -4.13 12.42
CA ARG A 149 -18.41 -4.63 13.40
C ARG A 149 -17.92 -5.87 14.14
N ASP A 150 -16.73 -6.34 13.82
CA ASP A 150 -16.16 -7.51 14.47
C ASP A 150 -15.63 -7.12 15.85
N PRO A 151 -16.09 -7.76 16.94
CA PRO A 151 -15.67 -7.43 18.29
C PRO A 151 -14.15 -7.56 18.47
N GLU A 152 -13.54 -8.61 17.92
CA GLU A 152 -12.09 -8.83 18.01
C GLU A 152 -11.28 -7.71 17.31
N TYR A 153 -11.76 -7.21 16.17
CA TYR A 153 -11.15 -6.08 15.49
C TYR A 153 -11.22 -4.80 16.35
N LEU A 154 -12.40 -4.54 16.95
CA LEU A 154 -12.60 -3.36 17.80
C LEU A 154 -11.73 -3.42 19.05
N ASP A 155 -11.62 -4.58 19.68
CA ASP A 155 -10.78 -4.79 20.86
C ASP A 155 -9.30 -4.51 20.53
N ILE A 156 -8.77 -5.04 19.42
CA ILE A 156 -7.38 -4.79 18.99
C ILE A 156 -7.14 -3.30 18.71
N VAL A 157 -8.07 -2.63 18.04
CA VAL A 157 -7.97 -1.19 17.76
C VAL A 157 -7.93 -0.39 19.06
N ASP A 158 -8.77 -0.73 20.05
CA ASP A 158 -8.84 -0.03 21.35
C ASP A 158 -7.56 -0.28 22.19
N ASP A 159 -7.04 -1.50 22.20
CA ASP A 159 -5.79 -1.87 22.84
C ASP A 159 -4.60 -1.05 22.29
N ILE A 160 -4.51 -0.94 20.95
CA ILE A 160 -3.45 -0.12 20.33
C ILE A 160 -3.61 1.36 20.69
N TRP A 161 -4.84 1.88 20.67
CA TRP A 161 -5.14 3.25 21.07
C TRP A 161 -4.71 3.51 22.52
N SER A 162 -5.03 2.58 23.41
CA SER A 162 -4.68 2.66 24.83
C SER A 162 -3.18 2.66 25.04
N SER A 163 -2.46 1.79 24.32
CA SER A 163 -0.98 1.74 24.35
C SER A 163 -0.36 3.07 23.88
N LEU A 164 -0.88 3.65 22.79
CA LEU A 164 -0.34 4.91 22.24
C LEU A 164 -0.62 6.12 23.14
N ARG A 165 -1.79 6.21 23.79
CA ARG A 165 -2.14 7.32 24.70
C ARG A 165 -1.15 7.47 25.84
N THR A 166 -0.64 6.38 26.37
CA THR A 166 0.32 6.38 27.47
C THR A 166 1.62 7.12 27.15
N TYR A 167 1.89 7.39 25.86
CA TYR A 167 3.13 8.02 25.38
C TYR A 167 2.93 9.42 24.78
N VAL A 168 1.69 9.91 24.72
CA VAL A 168 1.34 11.24 24.18
C VAL A 168 1.16 12.28 25.30
N GLU A 169 1.02 11.84 26.54
CA GLU A 169 1.05 12.67 27.74
C GLU A 169 2.50 12.85 28.26
#